data_047348499111ca2d78d95cc0ed791ee5
#
_entry.id   047348499111ca2d78d95cc0ed791ee5
#
_cell.length_a   1.000
_cell.length_b   1.000
_cell.length_c   1.000
_cell.angle_alpha   90.00
_cell.angle_beta   90.00
_cell.angle_gamma   90.00
#
_symmetry.space_group_name_H-M   'P 1'
#
loop_
_entity.id
_entity.type
_entity.pdbx_description
1 polymer ?
#
loop_
_entity_poly.entity_id
_entity_poly.type
_entity_poly.pdbx_seq_one_letter_code
_entity_poly.pdbx_strand_id
1 'polypeptide(L)'
;MKLFALICVCTLFAGFACAQSGTAVPGGQDTAALEQKVRDLEDRLIALEGQVRVLKAQAGQAPAATPAGAPTEAASQAPAPAENVAAVSAPVSLGGAGGSAAKALNPDISMIGDFIGYAGGNSIQPSPALQMHESEIGMQAIIDPYARGDFFLSFGETGVGLEEGYITFTALPESFVVRVGKMRSAFGKVNAMHNHVLPWVDRPLVTNSLVGGEDGIDDAGVSVERIIPFPKGIFLSATGQLFRGDSGSGDELVFQSHQKSDVSTVAHLRGYKDLNESTNLDLGLSYARGHNELGTNFVTSLYGVDATLRWKPLRRAIYHSFVGRSEFIWSQRQQAPFEQRAFGMYASGEYQFHRRWFLGGRYDLSDRPRQANLTDKGGSVILTYWPSEFSQIRGQYRFTDYAGDHRTNELLMQVIFSLGAHGAHPF
;
A
#
# COMPACT_ATOMS: atom_id res chain seq x y z
N MET A 1 -31.98 0.50 19.60
CA MET A 1 -32.14 1.06 18.24
C MET A 1 -30.87 1.01 17.37
N LYS A 2 -29.73 0.49 17.86
CA LYS A 2 -28.44 0.42 17.12
C LYS A 2 -28.19 -0.93 16.40
N LEU A 3 -29.08 -1.91 16.54
CA LEU A 3 -28.92 -3.25 15.93
C LEU A 3 -29.61 -3.37 14.55
N PHE A 4 -30.50 -2.45 14.19
CA PHE A 4 -31.23 -2.47 12.92
C PHE A 4 -30.43 -1.87 11.74
N ALA A 5 -29.41 -1.06 11.99
CA ALA A 5 -28.59 -0.45 10.95
C ALA A 5 -27.60 -1.43 10.29
N LEU A 6 -27.22 -2.51 11.00
CA LEU A 6 -26.25 -3.49 10.52
C LEU A 6 -26.83 -4.44 9.47
N ILE A 7 -28.15 -4.67 9.49
CA ILE A 7 -28.83 -5.59 8.58
C ILE A 7 -29.14 -4.93 7.22
N CYS A 8 -29.33 -3.61 7.17
CA CYS A 8 -29.62 -2.90 5.93
C CYS A 8 -28.44 -2.76 4.96
N VAL A 9 -27.19 -2.80 5.44
CA VAL A 9 -26.00 -2.69 4.56
C VAL A 9 -25.73 -3.99 3.82
N CYS A 10 -26.07 -5.14 4.40
CA CYS A 10 -25.91 -6.44 3.74
C CYS A 10 -26.97 -6.75 2.67
N THR A 11 -28.12 -6.08 2.70
CA THR A 11 -29.21 -6.35 1.75
C THR A 11 -29.16 -5.52 0.46
N LEU A 12 -28.35 -4.45 0.42
CA LEU A 12 -28.17 -3.63 -0.79
C LEU A 12 -27.24 -4.23 -1.84
N PHE A 13 -26.46 -5.26 -1.49
CA PHE A 13 -25.53 -5.94 -2.43
C PHE A 13 -26.08 -7.21 -3.08
N ALA A 14 -27.28 -7.67 -2.71
CA ALA A 14 -27.89 -8.91 -3.26
C ALA A 14 -28.68 -8.71 -4.56
N GLY A 15 -28.81 -7.50 -5.09
CA GLY A 15 -29.75 -7.14 -6.16
C GLY A 15 -29.20 -7.09 -7.59
N PHE A 16 -27.93 -7.38 -7.85
CA PHE A 16 -27.34 -7.24 -9.21
C PHE A 16 -26.88 -8.54 -9.88
N ALA A 17 -27.49 -9.66 -9.59
CA ALA A 17 -27.20 -10.90 -10.27
C ALA A 17 -28.48 -11.49 -10.85
N CYS A 18 -28.99 -10.94 -11.97
CA CYS A 18 -29.83 -11.65 -12.96
C CYS A 18 -30.26 -10.72 -14.07
N ALA A 19 -29.55 -10.71 -15.19
CA ALA A 19 -30.11 -10.49 -16.53
C ALA A 19 -29.05 -10.90 -17.58
N GLN A 20 -29.02 -12.18 -17.93
CA GLN A 20 -28.49 -12.61 -19.24
C GLN A 20 -29.65 -13.17 -20.05
N SER A 21 -30.22 -12.32 -20.88
CA SER A 21 -31.05 -12.75 -22.00
C SER A 21 -30.14 -13.02 -23.19
N GLY A 22 -30.23 -14.24 -23.72
CA GLY A 22 -29.51 -14.69 -24.88
C GLY A 22 -29.86 -13.91 -26.14
N THR A 23 -28.85 -13.60 -26.93
CA THR A 23 -28.97 -13.28 -28.36
C THR A 23 -28.02 -14.12 -29.15
N ALA A 24 -28.54 -14.62 -30.28
CA ALA A 24 -27.96 -15.61 -31.14
C ALA A 24 -26.59 -15.21 -31.75
N VAL A 25 -25.77 -16.20 -31.95
CA VAL A 25 -24.44 -16.17 -32.59
C VAL A 25 -24.62 -16.00 -34.09
N PRO A 26 -23.91 -15.07 -34.77
CA PRO A 26 -23.59 -15.20 -36.21
C PRO A 26 -22.25 -15.93 -36.36
N GLY A 27 -22.31 -16.96 -37.17
CA GLY A 27 -21.29 -17.98 -37.22
C GLY A 27 -20.07 -17.71 -38.07
N GLY A 28 -19.08 -18.53 -37.84
CA GLY A 28 -18.24 -19.20 -38.86
C GLY A 28 -16.99 -18.51 -39.35
N GLN A 29 -16.87 -17.17 -39.33
CA GLN A 29 -15.68 -16.46 -39.87
C GLN A 29 -14.65 -16.00 -38.80
N ASP A 30 -15.05 -15.88 -37.55
CA ASP A 30 -14.15 -15.43 -36.47
C ASP A 30 -13.27 -16.56 -35.89
N THR A 31 -13.71 -17.80 -35.97
CA THR A 31 -12.97 -18.95 -35.42
C THR A 31 -11.71 -19.25 -36.21
N ALA A 32 -11.76 -19.19 -37.54
CA ALA A 32 -10.58 -19.43 -38.39
C ALA A 32 -9.52 -18.33 -38.24
N ALA A 33 -9.94 -17.07 -38.07
CA ALA A 33 -9.06 -15.95 -37.81
C ALA A 33 -8.43 -16.02 -36.40
N LEU A 34 -9.17 -16.52 -35.39
CA LEU A 34 -8.66 -16.79 -34.06
C LEU A 34 -7.67 -17.95 -34.04
N GLU A 35 -7.96 -19.04 -34.75
CA GLU A 35 -7.05 -20.18 -34.88
C GLU A 35 -5.75 -19.80 -35.61
N GLN A 36 -5.82 -18.89 -36.56
CA GLN A 36 -4.64 -18.37 -37.24
C GLN A 36 -3.79 -17.49 -36.33
N LYS A 37 -4.42 -16.65 -35.48
CA LYS A 37 -3.70 -15.87 -34.46
C LYS A 37 -3.07 -16.75 -33.39
N VAL A 38 -3.71 -17.81 -32.97
CA VAL A 38 -3.15 -18.77 -32.01
C VAL A 38 -1.90 -19.41 -32.59
N ARG A 39 -1.94 -19.89 -33.84
CA ARG A 39 -0.76 -20.43 -34.52
C ARG A 39 0.37 -19.43 -34.67
N ASP A 40 0.08 -18.17 -35.05
CA ASP A 40 1.09 -17.11 -35.15
C ASP A 40 1.73 -16.79 -33.77
N LEU A 41 0.98 -16.88 -32.68
CA LEU A 41 1.50 -16.71 -31.33
C LEU A 41 2.34 -17.90 -30.86
N GLU A 42 1.94 -19.13 -31.22
CA GLU A 42 2.71 -20.35 -30.94
C GLU A 42 4.06 -20.34 -31.70
N ASP A 43 4.07 -19.94 -32.98
CA ASP A 43 5.29 -19.81 -33.77
C ASP A 43 6.24 -18.74 -33.18
N ARG A 44 5.71 -17.61 -32.71
CA ARG A 44 6.51 -16.58 -32.03
C ARG A 44 7.08 -17.07 -30.70
N LEU A 45 6.34 -17.88 -29.98
CA LEU A 45 6.77 -18.45 -28.70
C LEU A 45 7.92 -19.42 -28.92
N ILE A 46 7.84 -20.28 -29.93
CA ILE A 46 8.92 -21.20 -30.35
C ILE A 46 10.18 -20.42 -30.77
N ALA A 47 10.01 -19.33 -31.53
CA ALA A 47 11.12 -18.50 -31.97
C ALA A 47 11.81 -17.80 -30.77
N LEU A 48 11.05 -17.30 -29.81
CA LEU A 48 11.57 -16.70 -28.55
C LEU A 48 12.28 -17.72 -27.66
N GLU A 49 11.75 -18.93 -27.52
CA GLU A 49 12.43 -20.01 -26.81
C GLU A 49 13.75 -20.39 -27.48
N GLY A 50 13.81 -20.39 -28.82
CA GLY A 50 15.04 -20.57 -29.57
C GLY A 50 16.09 -19.49 -29.26
N GLN A 51 15.69 -18.22 -29.24
CA GLN A 51 16.58 -17.10 -28.87
C GLN A 51 17.07 -17.18 -27.44
N VAL A 52 16.23 -17.54 -26.49
CA VAL A 52 16.62 -17.74 -25.09
C VAL A 52 17.63 -18.88 -24.94
N ARG A 53 17.49 -19.98 -25.69
CA ARG A 53 18.48 -21.09 -25.73
C ARG A 53 19.83 -20.64 -26.26
N VAL A 54 19.84 -19.87 -27.36
CA VAL A 54 21.08 -19.34 -27.94
C VAL A 54 21.78 -18.39 -26.97
N LEU A 55 21.04 -17.48 -26.33
CA LEU A 55 21.57 -16.56 -25.34
C LEU A 55 22.09 -17.28 -24.09
N LYS A 56 21.42 -18.32 -23.61
CA LYS A 56 21.91 -19.18 -22.53
C LYS A 56 23.18 -19.94 -22.90
N ALA A 57 23.31 -20.44 -24.13
CA ALA A 57 24.50 -21.11 -24.61
C ALA A 57 25.70 -20.15 -24.74
N GLN A 58 25.47 -18.91 -25.16
CA GLN A 58 26.49 -17.86 -25.22
C GLN A 58 26.92 -17.40 -23.82
N ALA A 59 26.02 -17.31 -22.85
CA ALA A 59 26.32 -16.96 -21.45
C ALA A 59 27.13 -18.07 -20.74
N GLY A 60 26.99 -19.34 -21.16
CA GLY A 60 27.75 -20.47 -20.63
C GLY A 60 29.16 -20.66 -21.21
N GLN A 61 29.55 -19.88 -22.22
CA GLN A 61 30.86 -19.94 -22.88
C GLN A 61 31.83 -18.79 -22.53
N ALA A 62 31.61 -18.08 -21.43
CA ALA A 62 32.59 -17.10 -20.94
C ALA A 62 33.89 -17.80 -20.48
N PRO A 63 35.07 -17.41 -20.99
CA PRO A 63 36.35 -18.07 -20.63
C PRO A 63 36.66 -17.85 -19.16
N ALA A 64 37.12 -18.90 -18.48
CA ALA A 64 37.67 -18.86 -17.13
C ALA A 64 38.88 -17.90 -17.05
N ALA A 65 38.81 -16.92 -16.19
CA ALA A 65 39.89 -15.99 -15.93
C ALA A 65 41.09 -16.71 -15.26
N THR A 66 42.24 -16.63 -15.89
CA THR A 66 43.53 -17.04 -15.33
C THR A 66 44.01 -16.04 -14.24
N PRO A 67 44.62 -16.49 -13.14
CA PRO A 67 45.03 -15.58 -12.07
C PRO A 67 46.23 -14.71 -12.47
N ALA A 68 46.13 -13.40 -12.25
CA ALA A 68 47.14 -12.39 -12.53
C ALA A 68 48.24 -12.39 -11.49
N GLY A 69 49.50 -12.47 -11.97
CA GLY A 69 50.72 -12.19 -11.21
C GLY A 69 50.98 -10.69 -11.11
N ALA A 70 51.76 -10.30 -10.10
CA ALA A 70 52.06 -8.97 -9.57
C ALA A 70 52.85 -8.02 -10.53
N PRO A 71 53.03 -6.73 -10.16
CA PRO A 71 53.23 -5.62 -11.09
C PRO A 71 54.69 -5.32 -11.42
N THR A 72 54.94 -4.71 -12.60
CA THR A 72 56.19 -3.99 -12.91
C THR A 72 55.92 -2.67 -13.64
N GLU A 73 56.66 -1.65 -13.25
CA GLU A 73 56.61 -0.25 -13.63
C GLU A 73 56.93 0.12 -15.08
N ALA A 74 56.37 1.26 -15.45
CA ALA A 74 56.92 2.35 -16.28
C ALA A 74 57.19 2.17 -17.79
N ALA A 75 56.57 3.00 -18.60
CA ALA A 75 57.12 4.10 -19.36
C ALA A 75 56.19 4.62 -20.48
N SER A 76 55.97 5.91 -20.45
CA SER A 76 55.69 6.93 -21.43
C SER A 76 55.81 6.62 -22.92
N GLN A 77 54.79 6.98 -23.74
CA GLN A 77 54.86 7.88 -24.91
C GLN A 77 53.51 8.01 -25.63
N ALA A 78 53.12 9.22 -25.95
CA ALA A 78 52.02 9.64 -26.86
C ALA A 78 52.58 9.92 -28.27
N PRO A 79 51.81 10.42 -29.33
CA PRO A 79 50.35 10.30 -29.64
C PRO A 79 50.02 9.96 -31.12
N ALA A 80 48.69 9.81 -31.40
CA ALA A 80 47.93 10.05 -32.65
C ALA A 80 47.88 8.97 -33.74
N PRO A 81 46.86 8.97 -34.67
CA PRO A 81 45.60 9.74 -34.70
C PRO A 81 44.31 8.89 -34.86
N ALA A 82 43.20 9.60 -34.88
CA ALA A 82 41.80 9.18 -34.95
C ALA A 82 41.44 8.30 -36.15
N GLU A 83 40.65 7.25 -35.89
CA GLU A 83 39.66 6.75 -36.85
C GLU A 83 38.29 6.63 -36.17
N ASN A 84 37.31 7.27 -36.80
CA ASN A 84 35.88 7.23 -36.46
C ASN A 84 35.37 5.79 -36.59
N VAL A 85 35.02 5.15 -35.47
CA VAL A 85 34.11 4.03 -35.47
C VAL A 85 32.89 4.45 -34.69
N ALA A 86 31.75 4.44 -35.42
CA ALA A 86 30.44 4.75 -34.90
C ALA A 86 30.19 4.03 -33.58
N ALA A 87 30.04 4.81 -32.51
CA ALA A 87 29.57 4.33 -31.22
C ALA A 87 28.15 3.81 -31.39
N VAL A 88 28.02 2.49 -31.47
CA VAL A 88 26.74 1.84 -31.22
C VAL A 88 26.41 2.17 -29.75
N SER A 89 25.47 3.08 -29.57
CA SER A 89 24.91 3.40 -28.28
C SER A 89 24.36 2.13 -27.65
N ALA A 90 25.08 1.61 -26.66
CA ALA A 90 24.54 0.57 -25.81
C ALA A 90 23.20 1.06 -25.23
N PRO A 91 22.18 0.22 -25.20
CA PRO A 91 20.90 0.61 -24.58
C PRO A 91 21.17 1.00 -23.14
N VAL A 92 20.78 2.23 -22.78
CA VAL A 92 20.80 2.68 -21.40
C VAL A 92 19.86 1.75 -20.64
N SER A 93 20.42 0.83 -19.85
CA SER A 93 19.66 -0.02 -18.95
C SER A 93 19.06 0.86 -17.86
N LEU A 94 17.84 1.32 -18.09
CA LEU A 94 16.98 1.93 -17.08
C LEU A 94 16.54 0.81 -16.12
N GLY A 95 17.23 0.71 -15.01
CA GLY A 95 16.97 -0.25 -13.95
C GLY A 95 18.11 -1.22 -13.76
N GLY A 96 18.94 -0.95 -12.79
CA GLY A 96 19.89 -1.76 -12.04
C GLY A 96 20.36 -3.09 -12.63
N ALA A 97 20.86 -3.11 -13.85
CA ALA A 97 21.49 -4.29 -14.45
C ALA A 97 22.98 -4.36 -14.11
N GLY A 98 23.31 -4.28 -12.84
CA GLY A 98 24.56 -4.85 -12.33
C GLY A 98 24.45 -6.37 -12.33
N GLY A 99 25.53 -7.11 -12.64
CA GLY A 99 25.55 -8.56 -12.56
C GLY A 99 24.97 -9.03 -11.21
N SER A 100 24.38 -10.22 -11.18
CA SER A 100 23.57 -10.73 -10.06
C SER A 100 24.20 -10.60 -8.67
N ALA A 101 25.53 -10.66 -8.57
CA ALA A 101 26.26 -10.49 -7.31
C ALA A 101 26.38 -9.03 -6.86
N ALA A 102 26.54 -8.08 -7.80
CA ALA A 102 26.57 -6.64 -7.48
C ALA A 102 25.17 -6.12 -7.12
N LYS A 103 24.13 -6.70 -7.69
CA LYS A 103 22.74 -6.37 -7.39
C LYS A 103 22.30 -6.84 -6.00
N ALA A 104 22.88 -7.93 -5.49
CA ALA A 104 22.57 -8.45 -4.16
C ALA A 104 23.13 -7.57 -3.02
N LEU A 105 24.15 -6.74 -3.29
CA LEU A 105 24.79 -5.88 -2.29
C LEU A 105 24.35 -4.40 -2.37
N ASN A 106 23.73 -3.98 -3.47
CA ASN A 106 23.21 -2.62 -3.63
C ASN A 106 21.73 -2.58 -3.26
N PRO A 107 21.29 -1.64 -2.42
CA PRO A 107 19.89 -1.50 -2.13
C PRO A 107 19.09 -1.15 -3.40
N ASP A 108 17.92 -1.73 -3.55
CA ASP A 108 16.92 -1.21 -4.46
C ASP A 108 16.44 0.13 -3.91
N ILE A 109 16.56 1.18 -4.72
CA ILE A 109 16.18 2.53 -4.34
C ILE A 109 14.98 2.95 -5.19
N SER A 110 13.93 3.42 -4.53
CA SER A 110 12.77 4.05 -5.15
C SER A 110 12.58 5.46 -4.61
N MET A 111 12.03 6.34 -5.44
CA MET A 111 11.63 7.68 -5.02
C MET A 111 10.22 7.94 -5.53
N ILE A 112 9.36 8.41 -4.65
CA ILE A 112 7.96 8.72 -4.95
C ILE A 112 7.73 10.17 -4.57
N GLY A 113 7.09 10.93 -5.47
CA GLY A 113 6.62 12.28 -5.21
C GLY A 113 5.10 12.30 -5.22
N ASP A 114 4.49 12.91 -4.19
CA ASP A 114 3.05 13.12 -4.05
C ASP A 114 2.76 14.62 -3.98
N PHE A 115 2.19 15.16 -5.05
CA PHE A 115 1.77 16.55 -5.16
C PHE A 115 0.25 16.65 -5.05
N ILE A 116 -0.24 17.53 -4.16
CA ILE A 116 -1.67 17.74 -3.95
C ILE A 116 -2.04 19.20 -4.17
N GLY A 117 -3.15 19.40 -4.88
CA GLY A 117 -3.83 20.68 -5.02
C GLY A 117 -5.19 20.66 -4.32
N TYR A 118 -5.53 21.74 -3.63
CA TYR A 118 -6.79 21.90 -2.93
C TYR A 118 -7.54 23.11 -3.46
N ALA A 119 -8.85 22.94 -3.72
CA ALA A 119 -9.77 24.01 -4.04
C ALA A 119 -11.05 23.85 -3.19
N GLY A 120 -11.57 24.98 -2.68
CA GLY A 120 -12.66 25.02 -1.71
C GLY A 120 -12.17 25.51 -0.36
N GLY A 121 -13.08 25.69 0.58
CA GLY A 121 -12.75 26.18 1.92
C GLY A 121 -13.00 25.11 2.98
N ASN A 122 -12.02 24.86 3.83
CA ASN A 122 -12.15 24.05 5.03
C ASN A 122 -11.53 24.79 6.22
N SER A 123 -12.38 25.34 7.08
CA SER A 123 -11.93 26.07 8.26
C SER A 123 -11.52 25.17 9.43
N ILE A 124 -11.88 23.88 9.39
CA ILE A 124 -11.55 22.90 10.43
C ILE A 124 -10.17 22.28 10.14
N GLN A 125 -9.90 21.97 8.87
CA GLN A 125 -8.63 21.43 8.41
C GLN A 125 -8.12 22.26 7.23
N PRO A 126 -7.56 23.45 7.49
CA PRO A 126 -7.05 24.32 6.43
C PRO A 126 -5.84 23.67 5.76
N SER A 127 -5.86 23.61 4.43
CA SER A 127 -4.77 23.12 3.61
C SER A 127 -4.30 24.21 2.64
N PRO A 128 -3.00 24.30 2.31
CA PRO A 128 -2.51 25.21 1.28
C PRO A 128 -3.10 24.84 -0.07
N ALA A 129 -3.26 25.80 -0.96
CA ALA A 129 -3.85 25.57 -2.29
C ALA A 129 -3.05 24.55 -3.13
N LEU A 130 -1.73 24.54 -2.98
CA LEU A 130 -0.79 23.64 -3.66
C LEU A 130 0.28 23.22 -2.66
N GLN A 131 0.61 21.94 -2.66
CA GLN A 131 1.58 21.37 -1.71
C GLN A 131 2.32 20.19 -2.34
N MET A 132 3.64 20.15 -2.18
CA MET A 132 4.37 18.89 -2.28
C MET A 132 4.15 18.16 -0.97
N HIS A 133 3.11 17.32 -0.94
CA HIS A 133 2.59 16.70 0.27
C HIS A 133 3.65 15.79 0.90
N GLU A 134 4.19 14.88 0.10
CA GLU A 134 5.19 13.93 0.53
C GLU A 134 6.07 13.52 -0.64
N SER A 135 7.37 13.42 -0.39
CA SER A 135 8.29 12.71 -1.27
C SER A 135 8.95 11.63 -0.44
N GLU A 136 8.85 10.38 -0.86
CA GLU A 136 9.42 9.26 -0.13
C GLU A 136 10.60 8.65 -0.88
N ILE A 137 11.67 8.34 -0.16
CA ILE A 137 12.77 7.49 -0.64
C ILE A 137 12.69 6.17 0.10
N GLY A 138 12.41 5.10 -0.65
CA GLY A 138 12.49 3.72 -0.18
C GLY A 138 13.84 3.10 -0.52
N MET A 139 14.48 2.47 0.45
CA MET A 139 15.71 1.70 0.31
C MET A 139 15.49 0.30 0.87
N GLN A 140 15.68 -0.72 0.05
CA GLN A 140 15.48 -2.11 0.45
C GLN A 140 16.69 -2.94 0.04
N ALA A 141 17.23 -3.74 0.95
CA ALA A 141 18.36 -4.62 0.67
C ALA A 141 18.28 -5.93 1.45
N ILE A 142 18.74 -7.00 0.82
CA ILE A 142 19.05 -8.24 1.52
C ILE A 142 20.36 -8.00 2.28
N ILE A 143 20.32 -8.12 3.61
CA ILE A 143 21.50 -7.98 4.48
C ILE A 143 22.31 -9.28 4.44
N ASP A 144 21.63 -10.39 4.59
CA ASP A 144 22.18 -11.74 4.54
C ASP A 144 21.06 -12.75 4.12
N PRO A 145 21.35 -14.07 3.99
CA PRO A 145 20.31 -15.04 3.57
C PRO A 145 19.09 -15.13 4.51
N TYR A 146 19.16 -14.56 5.70
CA TYR A 146 18.13 -14.67 6.74
C TYR A 146 17.40 -13.37 7.03
N ALA A 147 17.95 -12.24 6.57
CA ALA A 147 17.47 -10.91 6.93
C ALA A 147 17.46 -9.92 5.76
N ARG A 148 16.44 -9.06 5.76
CA ARG A 148 16.28 -7.92 4.84
C ARG A 148 16.13 -6.63 5.66
N GLY A 149 16.74 -5.56 5.19
CA GLY A 149 16.56 -4.21 5.72
C GLY A 149 15.66 -3.38 4.81
N ASP A 150 14.76 -2.62 5.41
CA ASP A 150 13.85 -1.70 4.74
C ASP A 150 13.93 -0.34 5.44
N PHE A 151 14.09 0.75 4.67
CA PHE A 151 14.07 2.12 5.15
C PHE A 151 13.22 2.97 4.22
N PHE A 152 12.30 3.74 4.80
CA PHE A 152 11.45 4.71 4.12
C PHE A 152 11.63 6.07 4.78
N LEU A 153 12.15 7.03 4.01
CA LEU A 153 12.41 8.39 4.43
C LEU A 153 11.44 9.32 3.71
N SER A 154 10.63 10.04 4.46
CA SER A 154 9.75 11.06 3.91
C SER A 154 10.41 12.43 3.92
N PHE A 155 10.19 13.19 2.84
CA PHE A 155 10.66 14.55 2.65
C PHE A 155 9.42 15.41 2.36
N GLY A 156 9.03 16.22 3.31
CA GLY A 156 7.97 17.19 3.15
C GLY A 156 8.52 18.62 3.19
N GLU A 157 7.66 19.61 3.01
CA GLU A 157 8.02 21.03 3.11
C GLU A 157 8.49 21.40 4.53
N THR A 158 8.14 20.62 5.54
CA THR A 158 8.47 20.84 6.95
C THR A 158 9.76 20.15 7.40
N GLY A 159 10.35 19.27 6.57
CA GLY A 159 11.59 18.57 6.90
C GLY A 159 11.68 17.15 6.38
N VAL A 160 12.61 16.40 6.99
CA VAL A 160 12.88 14.99 6.68
C VAL A 160 12.47 14.15 7.88
N GLY A 161 11.71 13.09 7.65
CA GLY A 161 11.27 12.15 8.67
C GLY A 161 11.69 10.71 8.32
N LEU A 162 11.93 9.89 9.35
CA LEU A 162 11.97 8.45 9.20
C LEU A 162 10.53 7.93 9.32
N GLU A 163 9.94 7.51 8.20
CA GLU A 163 8.61 6.93 8.22
C GLU A 163 8.65 5.48 8.73
N GLU A 164 9.45 4.63 8.09
CA GLU A 164 9.72 3.29 8.58
C GLU A 164 11.20 2.93 8.43
N GLY A 165 11.72 2.14 9.35
CA GLY A 165 13.09 1.63 9.29
C GLY A 165 13.23 0.39 10.15
N TYR A 166 13.28 -0.79 9.52
CA TYR A 166 13.31 -2.06 10.24
C TYR A 166 14.09 -3.15 9.50
N ILE A 167 14.54 -4.13 10.29
CA ILE A 167 15.08 -5.39 9.79
C ILE A 167 13.99 -6.46 9.87
N THR A 168 13.85 -7.28 8.82
CA THR A 168 12.93 -8.40 8.73
C THR A 168 13.70 -9.71 8.70
N PHE A 169 13.44 -10.60 9.65
CA PHE A 169 13.95 -11.97 9.70
C PHE A 169 12.91 -12.91 9.09
N THR A 170 13.25 -13.55 7.97
CA THR A 170 12.30 -14.37 7.17
C THR A 170 12.59 -15.87 7.23
N ALA A 171 13.77 -16.28 7.65
CA ALA A 171 14.21 -17.67 7.69
C ALA A 171 14.03 -18.31 9.08
N LEU A 172 12.94 -17.98 9.76
CA LEU A 172 12.62 -18.53 11.07
C LEU A 172 11.79 -19.83 10.96
N PRO A 173 11.92 -20.76 11.91
CA PRO A 173 11.12 -21.99 11.94
C PRO A 173 9.62 -21.69 11.93
N GLU A 174 8.81 -22.65 11.50
CA GLU A 174 7.34 -22.62 11.55
C GLU A 174 6.68 -21.40 10.89
N SER A 175 7.31 -20.85 9.85
CA SER A 175 6.82 -19.68 9.09
C SER A 175 6.65 -18.41 9.94
N PHE A 176 7.43 -18.26 10.99
CA PHE A 176 7.52 -16.99 11.71
C PHE A 176 8.27 -15.94 10.89
N VAL A 177 7.77 -14.72 10.90
CA VAL A 177 8.43 -13.52 10.40
C VAL A 177 8.55 -12.53 11.55
N VAL A 178 9.76 -12.06 11.82
CA VAL A 178 10.01 -11.10 12.90
C VAL A 178 10.57 -9.82 12.29
N ARG A 179 10.01 -8.67 12.68
CA ARG A 179 10.52 -7.33 12.33
C ARG A 179 10.95 -6.60 13.59
N VAL A 180 12.05 -5.87 13.51
CA VAL A 180 12.58 -5.04 14.60
C VAL A 180 12.96 -3.68 14.03
N GLY A 181 12.43 -2.62 14.60
CA GLY A 181 12.68 -1.24 14.17
C GLY A 181 11.45 -0.36 14.30
N LYS A 182 11.44 0.77 13.60
CA LYS A 182 10.27 1.65 13.48
C LYS A 182 9.39 1.17 12.33
N MET A 183 8.09 0.98 12.57
CA MET A 183 7.17 0.46 11.57
C MET A 183 5.72 0.86 11.87
N ARG A 184 4.91 0.99 10.83
CA ARG A 184 3.47 1.12 10.94
C ARG A 184 2.86 -0.16 11.51
N SER A 185 1.93 -0.01 12.44
CA SER A 185 1.30 -1.19 13.06
C SER A 185 0.32 -1.89 12.12
N ALA A 186 0.17 -3.19 12.34
CA ALA A 186 -0.82 -4.02 11.67
C ALA A 186 -2.22 -3.84 12.30
N PHE A 187 -2.69 -2.60 12.44
CA PHE A 187 -4.03 -2.28 12.92
C PHE A 187 -4.92 -1.86 11.76
N GLY A 188 -5.97 -2.63 11.48
CA GLY A 188 -6.83 -2.40 10.31
C GLY A 188 -6.08 -2.57 8.99
N LYS A 189 -6.58 -1.93 7.96
CA LYS A 189 -6.00 -1.96 6.60
C LYS A 189 -5.29 -0.66 6.25
N VAL A 190 -5.91 0.48 6.58
CA VAL A 190 -5.43 1.81 6.18
C VAL A 190 -4.19 2.22 6.96
N ASN A 191 -4.09 1.85 8.25
CA ASN A 191 -2.94 2.24 9.08
C ASN A 191 -1.60 1.73 8.51
N ALA A 192 -1.59 0.55 7.90
CA ALA A 192 -0.39 -0.05 7.31
C ALA A 192 -0.04 0.53 5.92
N MET A 193 -0.84 1.45 5.38
CA MET A 193 -0.62 2.06 4.07
C MET A 193 0.06 3.42 4.21
N HIS A 194 1.09 3.66 3.39
CA HIS A 194 1.66 5.00 3.18
C HIS A 194 0.66 5.88 2.42
N ASN A 195 0.78 7.21 2.53
CA ASN A 195 -0.19 8.13 1.96
C ASN A 195 -0.31 8.01 0.44
N HIS A 196 0.80 7.84 -0.27
CA HIS A 196 0.83 7.72 -1.73
C HIS A 196 0.23 6.41 -2.28
N VAL A 197 0.06 5.35 -1.45
CA VAL A 197 -0.58 4.08 -1.87
C VAL A 197 -2.07 4.02 -1.54
N LEU A 198 -2.61 5.04 -0.88
CA LEU A 198 -4.04 5.11 -0.61
C LEU A 198 -4.85 5.16 -1.91
N PRO A 199 -6.04 4.53 -1.95
CA PRO A 199 -6.94 4.63 -3.11
C PRO A 199 -7.71 5.97 -3.17
N TRP A 200 -7.48 6.86 -2.22
CA TRP A 200 -8.05 8.20 -2.08
C TRP A 200 -6.94 9.23 -1.89
N VAL A 201 -7.25 10.51 -2.09
CA VAL A 201 -6.30 11.60 -1.86
C VAL A 201 -6.03 11.82 -0.36
N ASP A 202 -7.05 11.59 0.46
CA ASP A 202 -7.02 11.79 1.92
C ASP A 202 -7.35 10.50 2.67
N ARG A 203 -6.92 10.40 3.91
CA ARG A 203 -7.30 9.27 4.79
C ARG A 203 -8.76 9.37 5.20
N PRO A 204 -9.45 8.21 5.44
CA PRO A 204 -10.80 8.19 5.99
C PRO A 204 -10.88 8.93 7.34
N LEU A 205 -12.03 9.57 7.60
CA LEU A 205 -12.25 10.30 8.86
C LEU A 205 -11.99 9.44 10.11
N VAL A 206 -12.38 8.16 10.08
CA VAL A 206 -12.15 7.25 11.19
C VAL A 206 -10.67 7.03 11.48
N THR A 207 -9.84 6.92 10.44
CA THR A 207 -8.39 6.74 10.60
C THR A 207 -7.77 8.00 11.15
N ASN A 208 -8.15 9.17 10.63
CA ASN A 208 -7.68 10.45 11.14
C ASN A 208 -8.05 10.65 12.62
N SER A 209 -9.31 10.39 12.98
CA SER A 209 -9.80 10.70 14.32
C SER A 209 -9.41 9.68 15.38
N LEU A 210 -9.38 8.37 15.04
CA LEU A 210 -9.25 7.29 16.04
C LEU A 210 -7.93 6.54 15.99
N VAL A 211 -7.16 6.64 14.89
CA VAL A 211 -5.96 5.81 14.68
C VAL A 211 -4.68 6.63 14.55
N GLY A 212 -4.75 7.96 14.71
CA GLY A 212 -3.56 8.80 14.76
C GLY A 212 -3.21 9.54 13.47
N GLY A 213 -4.20 9.78 12.62
CA GLY A 213 -4.04 10.62 11.44
C GLY A 213 -3.15 10.04 10.34
N GLU A 214 -2.33 10.88 9.74
CA GLU A 214 -1.40 10.49 8.67
C GLU A 214 -0.28 9.60 9.18
N ASP A 215 0.25 9.89 10.36
CA ASP A 215 1.28 9.09 11.01
C ASP A 215 0.71 7.73 11.46
N GLY A 216 -0.52 7.73 11.93
CA GLY A 216 -1.18 6.54 12.41
C GLY A 216 -0.53 5.98 13.68
N ILE A 217 -0.72 4.68 13.93
CA ILE A 217 0.03 3.93 14.93
C ILE A 217 1.33 3.47 14.25
N ASP A 218 2.37 4.28 14.37
CA ASP A 218 3.70 4.08 13.82
C ASP A 218 4.74 4.36 14.91
N ASP A 219 5.52 3.34 15.29
CA ASP A 219 6.48 3.49 16.39
C ASP A 219 7.61 2.44 16.32
N ALA A 220 8.64 2.66 17.12
CA ALA A 220 9.75 1.70 17.29
C ALA A 220 9.30 0.50 18.15
N GLY A 221 9.56 -0.71 17.63
CA GLY A 221 9.11 -1.91 18.32
C GLY A 221 9.54 -3.21 17.65
N VAL A 222 8.83 -4.27 18.04
CA VAL A 222 9.01 -5.63 17.53
C VAL A 222 7.66 -6.15 17.03
N SER A 223 7.66 -6.75 15.86
CA SER A 223 6.51 -7.42 15.25
C SER A 223 6.83 -8.89 15.03
N VAL A 224 5.92 -9.75 15.40
CA VAL A 224 5.97 -11.19 15.15
C VAL A 224 4.73 -11.58 14.37
N GLU A 225 4.91 -12.13 13.19
CA GLU A 225 3.84 -12.63 12.33
C GLU A 225 4.02 -14.13 12.12
N ARG A 226 2.91 -14.86 12.08
CA ARG A 226 2.87 -16.28 11.75
C ARG A 226 1.73 -16.59 10.80
N ILE A 227 2.04 -17.35 9.75
CA ILE A 227 1.04 -17.98 8.90
C ILE A 227 0.54 -19.23 9.61
N ILE A 228 -0.77 -19.32 9.83
CA ILE A 228 -1.41 -20.41 10.52
C ILE A 228 -2.04 -21.34 9.45
N PRO A 229 -1.60 -22.59 9.33
CA PRO A 229 -2.24 -23.54 8.42
C PRO A 229 -3.72 -23.71 8.76
N PHE A 230 -4.60 -23.41 7.79
CA PHE A 230 -6.04 -23.54 7.97
C PHE A 230 -6.66 -24.32 6.80
N PRO A 231 -7.64 -25.20 7.06
CA PRO A 231 -8.24 -26.02 6.02
C PRO A 231 -9.10 -25.20 5.04
N LYS A 232 -9.52 -25.85 3.94
CA LYS A 232 -10.47 -25.31 2.94
C LYS A 232 -9.97 -24.10 2.13
N GLY A 233 -8.65 -23.99 1.91
CA GLY A 233 -8.07 -22.91 1.09
C GLY A 233 -8.21 -21.53 1.71
N ILE A 234 -8.35 -21.45 3.03
CA ILE A 234 -8.29 -20.19 3.78
C ILE A 234 -6.83 -19.95 4.17
N PHE A 235 -6.29 -18.81 3.77
CA PHE A 235 -5.04 -18.29 4.30
C PHE A 235 -5.34 -17.53 5.59
N LEU A 236 -4.69 -17.92 6.68
CA LEU A 236 -4.83 -17.27 7.98
C LEU A 236 -3.46 -16.82 8.47
N SER A 237 -3.33 -15.54 8.88
CA SER A 237 -2.13 -15.03 9.54
C SER A 237 -2.49 -14.29 10.82
N ALA A 238 -1.62 -14.42 11.82
CA ALA A 238 -1.72 -13.69 13.07
C ALA A 238 -0.45 -12.87 13.29
N THR A 239 -0.61 -11.59 13.64
CA THR A 239 0.48 -10.66 13.95
C THR A 239 0.32 -10.14 15.36
N GLY A 240 1.38 -10.20 16.14
CA GLY A 240 1.49 -9.57 17.46
C GLY A 240 2.63 -8.57 17.46
N GLN A 241 2.40 -7.36 17.98
CA GLN A 241 3.39 -6.29 17.98
C GLN A 241 3.49 -5.64 19.36
N LEU A 242 4.69 -5.24 19.71
CA LEU A 242 5.00 -4.49 20.92
C LEU A 242 5.79 -3.24 20.51
N PHE A 243 5.31 -2.07 20.87
CA PHE A 243 5.89 -0.77 20.56
C PHE A 243 6.26 0.02 21.79
N ARG A 244 7.10 1.04 21.63
CA ARG A 244 7.52 1.96 22.68
C ARG A 244 6.32 2.63 23.36
N GLY A 245 5.25 2.96 22.60
CA GLY A 245 4.00 3.49 23.12
C GLY A 245 3.71 4.94 22.76
N ASP A 246 4.39 5.47 21.72
CA ASP A 246 4.13 6.82 21.20
C ASP A 246 3.55 6.69 19.79
N SER A 247 2.36 7.25 19.52
CA SER A 247 1.69 7.12 18.21
C SER A 247 0.73 8.26 17.95
N GLY A 248 0.80 8.81 16.73
CA GLY A 248 0.04 9.99 16.32
C GLY A 248 0.72 11.29 16.78
N SER A 249 0.16 12.41 16.40
CA SER A 249 0.69 13.74 16.75
C SER A 249 -0.43 14.73 17.06
N GLY A 250 -0.15 15.74 17.86
CA GLY A 250 -1.08 16.82 18.17
C GLY A 250 -2.44 16.36 18.69
N ASP A 251 -3.51 16.77 18.03
CA ASP A 251 -4.89 16.41 18.39
C ASP A 251 -5.26 14.96 18.02
N GLU A 252 -4.48 14.33 17.15
CA GLU A 252 -4.66 12.96 16.67
C GLU A 252 -3.87 11.94 17.47
N LEU A 253 -3.22 12.35 18.57
CA LEU A 253 -2.44 11.50 19.44
C LEU A 253 -3.29 10.36 20.04
N VAL A 254 -2.86 9.11 19.80
CA VAL A 254 -3.54 7.90 20.26
C VAL A 254 -2.89 7.33 21.50
N PHE A 255 -1.56 7.15 21.43
CA PHE A 255 -0.75 6.63 22.54
C PHE A 255 0.39 7.58 22.88
N GLN A 256 0.68 7.66 24.17
CA GLN A 256 1.84 8.40 24.69
C GLN A 256 2.43 7.67 25.87
N SER A 257 3.72 7.37 25.79
CA SER A 257 4.46 6.77 26.89
C SER A 257 4.98 7.86 27.83
N HIS A 258 4.83 7.65 29.13
CA HIS A 258 5.31 8.54 30.18
C HIS A 258 6.50 7.94 30.92
N GLN A 259 6.66 6.63 30.83
CA GLN A 259 7.73 5.84 31.43
C GLN A 259 8.04 4.61 30.57
N LYS A 260 9.21 3.99 30.80
CA LYS A 260 9.68 2.87 29.98
C LYS A 260 8.75 1.64 29.96
N SER A 261 7.88 1.49 30.94
CA SER A 261 6.90 0.39 31.03
C SER A 261 5.61 0.66 30.25
N ASP A 262 5.40 1.89 29.77
CA ASP A 262 4.17 2.30 29.10
C ASP A 262 4.19 1.90 27.61
N VAL A 263 4.46 0.61 27.36
CA VAL A 263 4.49 0.06 26.02
C VAL A 263 3.07 -0.08 25.45
N SER A 264 2.94 0.05 24.13
CA SER A 264 1.70 -0.27 23.44
C SER A 264 1.78 -1.64 22.77
N THR A 265 0.62 -2.30 22.67
CA THR A 265 0.48 -3.62 22.07
C THR A 265 -0.53 -3.59 20.94
N VAL A 266 -0.22 -4.29 19.84
CA VAL A 266 -1.15 -4.46 18.72
C VAL A 266 -1.23 -5.94 18.39
N ALA A 267 -2.45 -6.42 18.13
CA ALA A 267 -2.71 -7.76 17.63
C ALA A 267 -3.62 -7.69 16.40
N HIS A 268 -3.31 -8.46 15.38
CA HIS A 268 -4.08 -8.54 14.14
C HIS A 268 -4.23 -9.99 13.69
N LEU A 269 -5.45 -10.38 13.34
CA LEU A 269 -5.78 -11.66 12.74
C LEU A 269 -6.37 -11.42 11.36
N ARG A 270 -5.74 -11.95 10.32
CA ARG A 270 -6.17 -11.80 8.94
C ARG A 270 -6.56 -13.15 8.34
N GLY A 271 -7.73 -13.19 7.73
CA GLY A 271 -8.23 -14.32 6.95
C GLY A 271 -8.47 -13.93 5.50
N TYR A 272 -7.85 -14.67 4.57
CA TYR A 272 -8.04 -14.47 3.13
C TYR A 272 -8.58 -15.74 2.49
N LYS A 273 -9.52 -15.60 1.56
CA LYS A 273 -10.07 -16.70 0.80
C LYS A 273 -10.48 -16.29 -0.61
N ASP A 274 -10.16 -17.13 -1.58
CA ASP A 274 -10.76 -17.07 -2.90
C ASP A 274 -12.18 -17.66 -2.84
N LEU A 275 -13.19 -16.84 -3.11
CA LEU A 275 -14.58 -17.25 -3.18
C LEU A 275 -14.86 -17.99 -4.48
N ASN A 276 -14.22 -17.55 -5.56
CA ASN A 276 -14.18 -18.17 -6.87
C ASN A 276 -12.96 -17.64 -7.65
N GLU A 277 -12.77 -18.09 -8.89
CA GLU A 277 -11.61 -17.74 -9.74
C GLU A 277 -11.45 -16.22 -10.01
N SER A 278 -12.51 -15.45 -9.82
CA SER A 278 -12.53 -13.99 -10.09
C SER A 278 -12.70 -13.15 -8.85
N THR A 279 -13.01 -13.73 -7.70
CA THR A 279 -13.40 -12.97 -6.51
C THR A 279 -12.71 -13.52 -5.28
N ASN A 280 -12.09 -12.63 -4.51
CA ASN A 280 -11.54 -12.96 -3.22
C ASN A 280 -12.06 -12.02 -2.11
N LEU A 281 -12.00 -12.53 -0.89
CA LEU A 281 -12.38 -11.82 0.33
C LEU A 281 -11.23 -11.87 1.33
N ASP A 282 -10.90 -10.72 1.87
CA ASP A 282 -9.90 -10.51 2.91
C ASP A 282 -10.60 -9.86 4.11
N LEU A 283 -10.48 -10.48 5.28
CA LEU A 283 -11.10 -10.01 6.53
C LEU A 283 -10.02 -9.86 7.60
N GLY A 284 -10.08 -8.78 8.36
CA GLY A 284 -9.18 -8.51 9.46
C GLY A 284 -9.91 -8.23 10.77
N LEU A 285 -9.30 -8.66 11.86
CA LEU A 285 -9.67 -8.31 13.23
C LEU A 285 -8.46 -7.72 13.93
N SER A 286 -8.60 -6.54 14.51
CA SER A 286 -7.50 -5.80 15.12
C SER A 286 -7.81 -5.40 16.55
N TYR A 287 -6.80 -5.40 17.37
CA TYR A 287 -6.80 -4.87 18.72
C TYR A 287 -5.54 -4.06 18.96
N ALA A 288 -5.66 -2.87 19.57
CA ALA A 288 -4.52 -2.09 20.02
C ALA A 288 -4.79 -1.52 21.40
N ARG A 289 -3.74 -1.39 22.24
CA ARG A 289 -3.83 -0.82 23.58
C ARG A 289 -2.51 -0.15 23.94
N GLY A 290 -2.62 1.06 24.49
CA GLY A 290 -1.48 1.83 25.00
C GLY A 290 -1.94 2.88 26.00
N HIS A 291 -0.99 3.53 26.68
CA HIS A 291 -1.26 4.68 27.55
C HIS A 291 -1.57 5.90 26.71
N ASN A 292 -2.39 6.82 27.21
CA ASN A 292 -2.71 8.05 26.51
C ASN A 292 -2.05 9.27 27.19
N GLU A 293 -2.22 10.46 26.64
CA GLU A 293 -1.57 11.69 27.09
C GLU A 293 -1.96 12.15 28.51
N LEU A 294 -2.99 11.54 29.10
CA LEU A 294 -3.43 11.91 30.44
C LEU A 294 -2.56 11.31 31.57
N GLY A 295 -1.67 10.37 31.22
CA GLY A 295 -0.70 9.80 32.15
C GLY A 295 -0.74 8.28 32.22
N THR A 296 0.18 7.71 33.00
CA THR A 296 0.42 6.26 33.13
C THR A 296 -0.78 5.45 33.64
N ASN A 297 -1.75 6.09 34.24
CA ASN A 297 -2.97 5.42 34.74
C ASN A 297 -4.12 5.42 33.71
N PHE A 298 -3.94 6.07 32.58
CA PHE A 298 -4.98 6.19 31.57
C PHE A 298 -4.59 5.46 30.31
N VAL A 299 -5.47 4.57 29.84
CA VAL A 299 -5.23 3.79 28.65
C VAL A 299 -6.30 4.06 27.59
N THR A 300 -5.90 3.91 26.33
CA THR A 300 -6.79 3.84 25.18
C THR A 300 -6.74 2.42 24.62
N SER A 301 -7.91 1.83 24.33
CA SER A 301 -8.05 0.56 23.65
C SER A 301 -8.83 0.75 22.37
N LEU A 302 -8.30 0.21 21.27
CA LEU A 302 -8.92 0.22 19.95
C LEU A 302 -9.29 -1.20 19.52
N TYR A 303 -10.44 -1.35 18.91
CA TYR A 303 -10.90 -2.58 18.29
C TYR A 303 -11.25 -2.29 16.84
N GLY A 304 -10.79 -3.12 15.92
CA GLY A 304 -11.01 -2.92 14.49
C GLY A 304 -11.52 -4.17 13.81
N VAL A 305 -12.40 -3.99 12.83
CA VAL A 305 -12.82 -5.01 11.87
C VAL A 305 -12.67 -4.42 10.49
N ASP A 306 -11.93 -5.08 9.62
CA ASP A 306 -11.77 -4.65 8.24
C ASP A 306 -12.19 -5.74 7.25
N ALA A 307 -12.61 -5.31 6.06
CA ALA A 307 -12.99 -6.19 4.98
C ALA A 307 -12.57 -5.60 3.64
N THR A 308 -12.01 -6.45 2.77
CA THR A 308 -11.74 -6.10 1.38
C THR A 308 -12.26 -7.19 0.46
N LEU A 309 -13.14 -6.82 -0.45
CA LEU A 309 -13.64 -7.67 -1.53
C LEU A 309 -12.97 -7.23 -2.83
N ARG A 310 -12.33 -8.16 -3.53
CA ARG A 310 -11.75 -7.90 -4.85
C ARG A 310 -12.41 -8.80 -5.89
N TRP A 311 -12.87 -8.18 -6.96
CA TRP A 311 -13.38 -8.87 -8.14
C TRP A 311 -12.54 -8.50 -9.36
N LYS A 312 -11.99 -9.50 -10.04
CA LYS A 312 -11.14 -9.34 -11.21
C LYS A 312 -11.42 -10.48 -12.19
N PRO A 313 -12.22 -10.27 -13.26
CA PRO A 313 -12.63 -11.32 -14.16
C PRO A 313 -11.45 -11.80 -15.02
N LEU A 314 -11.29 -13.13 -15.19
CA LEU A 314 -10.14 -13.75 -15.83
C LEU A 314 -9.86 -13.23 -17.26
N ARG A 315 -10.89 -13.04 -18.09
CA ARG A 315 -10.72 -12.67 -19.51
C ARG A 315 -10.62 -11.17 -19.75
N ARG A 316 -10.99 -10.30 -18.80
CA ARG A 316 -11.04 -8.83 -18.95
C ARG A 316 -10.40 -8.09 -17.80
N ALA A 317 -9.52 -8.74 -17.08
CA ALA A 317 -8.88 -8.23 -15.87
C ALA A 317 -8.09 -6.92 -16.07
N ILE A 318 -7.63 -6.65 -17.29
CA ILE A 318 -6.92 -5.40 -17.63
C ILE A 318 -7.87 -4.21 -17.93
N TYR A 319 -9.16 -4.46 -18.08
CA TYR A 319 -10.15 -3.44 -18.41
C TYR A 319 -11.19 -3.24 -17.31
N HIS A 320 -11.47 -4.29 -16.52
CA HIS A 320 -12.52 -4.30 -15.53
C HIS A 320 -12.05 -4.97 -14.26
N SER A 321 -12.18 -4.28 -13.15
CA SER A 321 -12.00 -4.81 -11.81
C SER A 321 -12.84 -4.01 -10.83
N PHE A 322 -13.14 -4.58 -9.69
CA PHE A 322 -13.81 -3.89 -8.59
C PHE A 322 -13.12 -4.22 -7.28
N VAL A 323 -12.92 -3.21 -6.45
CA VAL A 323 -12.42 -3.36 -5.09
C VAL A 323 -13.31 -2.62 -4.12
N GLY A 324 -13.96 -3.36 -3.23
CA GLY A 324 -14.70 -2.80 -2.10
C GLY A 324 -13.87 -2.90 -0.83
N ARG A 325 -13.82 -1.83 -0.02
CA ARG A 325 -13.07 -1.78 1.25
C ARG A 325 -13.93 -1.15 2.33
N SER A 326 -13.82 -1.67 3.55
CA SER A 326 -14.46 -1.07 4.72
C SER A 326 -13.65 -1.35 5.98
N GLU A 327 -13.70 -0.42 6.91
CA GLU A 327 -13.20 -0.61 8.28
C GLU A 327 -14.21 -0.06 9.27
N PHE A 328 -14.34 -0.73 10.40
CA PHE A 328 -15.17 -0.37 11.54
C PHE A 328 -14.26 -0.36 12.77
N ILE A 329 -14.17 0.78 13.45
CA ILE A 329 -13.25 0.98 14.55
C ILE A 329 -14.01 1.51 15.77
N TRP A 330 -13.75 0.90 16.92
CA TRP A 330 -14.25 1.31 18.23
C TRP A 330 -13.07 1.73 19.10
N SER A 331 -13.18 2.88 19.72
CA SER A 331 -12.21 3.41 20.68
C SER A 331 -12.83 3.44 22.08
N GLN A 332 -12.09 2.96 23.06
CA GLN A 332 -12.38 3.09 24.48
C GLN A 332 -11.21 3.82 25.12
N ARG A 333 -11.44 5.09 25.47
CA ARG A 333 -10.43 5.98 26.02
C ARG A 333 -10.75 6.29 27.48
N GLN A 334 -9.87 5.92 28.36
CA GLN A 334 -9.96 6.32 29.77
C GLN A 334 -9.60 7.79 29.90
N GLN A 335 -10.50 8.55 30.50
CA GLN A 335 -10.30 9.94 30.90
C GLN A 335 -11.13 10.22 32.17
N ALA A 336 -10.56 10.98 33.12
CA ALA A 336 -11.27 11.27 34.35
C ALA A 336 -12.42 12.27 34.10
N PRO A 337 -13.61 12.06 34.69
CA PRO A 337 -14.00 11.00 35.61
C PRO A 337 -14.64 9.76 34.96
N PHE A 338 -14.65 9.65 33.64
CA PHE A 338 -15.37 8.58 32.90
C PHE A 338 -14.54 8.03 31.74
N GLU A 339 -14.99 6.94 31.16
CA GLU A 339 -14.48 6.37 29.93
C GLU A 339 -15.22 6.98 28.73
N GLN A 340 -14.48 7.55 27.79
CA GLN A 340 -15.03 8.03 26.53
C GLN A 340 -15.02 6.90 25.51
N ARG A 341 -16.15 6.68 24.86
CA ARG A 341 -16.33 5.71 23.76
C ARG A 341 -16.59 6.43 22.47
N ALA A 342 -15.90 6.02 21.43
CA ALA A 342 -16.07 6.54 20.09
C ALA A 342 -16.18 5.40 19.08
N PHE A 343 -16.92 5.61 18.01
CA PHE A 343 -17.07 4.70 16.90
C PHE A 343 -16.83 5.44 15.60
N GLY A 344 -16.18 4.77 14.66
CA GLY A 344 -16.04 5.29 13.30
C GLY A 344 -15.98 4.17 12.28
N MET A 345 -16.27 4.53 11.03
CA MET A 345 -16.21 3.60 9.90
C MET A 345 -15.96 4.34 8.60
N TYR A 346 -15.41 3.63 7.65
CA TYR A 346 -15.55 3.98 6.24
C TYR A 346 -16.03 2.78 5.42
N ALA A 347 -16.67 3.07 4.29
CA ALA A 347 -16.96 2.11 3.25
C ALA A 347 -16.67 2.74 1.88
N SER A 348 -15.92 2.04 1.04
CA SER A 348 -15.56 2.52 -0.29
C SER A 348 -15.67 1.43 -1.34
N GLY A 349 -15.92 1.86 -2.57
CA GLY A 349 -15.89 1.01 -3.75
C GLY A 349 -15.16 1.72 -4.88
N GLU A 350 -14.32 0.99 -5.60
CA GLU A 350 -13.59 1.47 -6.77
C GLU A 350 -13.80 0.50 -7.92
N TYR A 351 -14.21 1.00 -9.06
CA TYR A 351 -14.45 0.23 -10.28
C TYR A 351 -13.55 0.70 -11.41
N GLN A 352 -12.78 -0.21 -11.97
CA GLN A 352 -12.05 -0.01 -13.21
C GLN A 352 -13.00 -0.19 -14.39
N PHE A 353 -13.31 0.89 -15.09
CA PHE A 353 -14.20 0.87 -16.25
C PHE A 353 -13.47 0.92 -17.60
N HIS A 354 -12.17 1.21 -17.57
CA HIS A 354 -11.29 1.19 -18.74
C HIS A 354 -9.85 0.88 -18.29
N ARG A 355 -8.96 0.48 -19.21
CA ARG A 355 -7.58 0.03 -18.92
C ARG A 355 -6.81 0.93 -17.94
N ARG A 356 -7.05 2.24 -17.95
CA ARG A 356 -6.31 3.24 -17.16
C ARG A 356 -7.21 4.13 -16.31
N TRP A 357 -8.52 3.87 -16.29
CA TRP A 357 -9.48 4.73 -15.63
C TRP A 357 -10.26 3.97 -14.56
N PHE A 358 -10.33 4.60 -13.39
CA PHE A 358 -11.04 4.07 -12.24
C PHE A 358 -11.99 5.14 -11.67
N LEU A 359 -13.19 4.74 -11.32
CA LEU A 359 -14.17 5.57 -10.64
C LEU A 359 -14.45 4.95 -9.28
N GLY A 360 -14.35 5.76 -8.24
CA GLY A 360 -14.57 5.34 -6.86
C GLY A 360 -15.52 6.24 -6.10
N GLY A 361 -15.97 5.72 -4.98
CA GLY A 361 -16.73 6.46 -3.98
C GLY A 361 -16.37 5.99 -2.59
N ARG A 362 -16.41 6.89 -1.60
CA ARG A 362 -16.19 6.60 -0.18
C ARG A 362 -17.21 7.33 0.67
N TYR A 363 -17.72 6.66 1.67
CA TYR A 363 -18.50 7.22 2.76
C TYR A 363 -17.71 7.08 4.06
N ASP A 364 -17.70 8.14 4.86
CA ASP A 364 -16.95 8.27 6.10
C ASP A 364 -17.88 8.67 7.25
N LEU A 365 -17.63 8.11 8.43
CA LEU A 365 -18.27 8.50 9.68
C LEU A 365 -17.27 8.29 10.81
N SER A 366 -17.10 9.30 11.69
CA SER A 366 -16.28 9.15 12.88
C SER A 366 -16.78 10.00 14.03
N ASP A 367 -16.94 9.37 15.18
CA ASP A 367 -17.05 10.08 16.44
C ASP A 367 -15.68 10.67 16.82
N ARG A 368 -15.68 11.78 17.58
CA ARG A 368 -14.45 12.36 18.11
C ARG A 368 -14.00 11.61 19.36
N PRO A 369 -12.72 11.20 19.46
CA PRO A 369 -12.26 10.32 20.53
C PRO A 369 -12.23 10.98 21.93
N ARG A 370 -12.15 12.31 21.98
CA ARG A 370 -12.02 13.08 23.24
C ARG A 370 -13.30 13.77 23.68
N GLN A 371 -14.31 13.85 22.80
CA GLN A 371 -15.54 14.61 23.01
C GLN A 371 -16.76 13.75 22.76
N ALA A 372 -17.67 13.69 23.71
CA ALA A 372 -18.89 12.93 23.59
C ALA A 372 -19.90 13.59 22.63
N ASN A 373 -20.65 12.77 21.90
CA ASN A 373 -21.77 13.17 21.03
C ASN A 373 -21.39 14.10 19.87
N LEU A 374 -20.12 14.12 19.48
CA LEU A 374 -19.65 14.83 18.29
C LEU A 374 -19.27 13.81 17.22
N THR A 375 -19.94 13.85 16.09
CA THR A 375 -19.72 12.91 14.96
C THR A 375 -19.52 13.69 13.68
N ASP A 376 -18.41 13.44 13.01
CA ASP A 376 -18.09 13.96 11.69
C ASP A 376 -18.52 12.93 10.62
N LYS A 377 -19.05 13.41 9.47
CA LYS A 377 -19.52 12.56 8.36
C LYS A 377 -19.02 13.10 7.05
N GLY A 378 -18.74 12.23 6.12
CA GLY A 378 -18.27 12.65 4.81
C GLY A 378 -18.64 11.70 3.68
N GLY A 379 -18.52 12.22 2.49
CA GLY A 379 -18.65 11.43 1.27
C GLY A 379 -17.72 11.95 0.20
N SER A 380 -17.13 11.06 -0.57
CA SER A 380 -16.21 11.42 -1.65
C SER A 380 -16.52 10.66 -2.94
N VAL A 381 -16.29 11.34 -4.07
CA VAL A 381 -16.28 10.72 -5.40
C VAL A 381 -14.88 10.91 -5.96
N ILE A 382 -14.29 9.83 -6.47
CA ILE A 382 -12.89 9.77 -6.86
C ILE A 382 -12.76 9.31 -8.30
N LEU A 383 -12.00 10.01 -9.13
CA LEU A 383 -11.64 9.62 -10.49
C LEU A 383 -10.12 9.50 -10.57
N THR A 384 -9.62 8.31 -10.91
CA THR A 384 -8.18 8.03 -11.04
C THR A 384 -7.83 7.67 -12.48
N TYR A 385 -6.76 8.27 -12.98
CA TYR A 385 -6.17 7.99 -14.27
C TYR A 385 -4.70 7.61 -14.13
N TRP A 386 -4.29 6.51 -14.77
CA TRP A 386 -2.90 6.05 -14.81
C TRP A 386 -2.30 6.30 -16.19
N PRO A 387 -1.55 7.39 -16.40
CA PRO A 387 -0.81 7.62 -17.65
C PRO A 387 0.17 6.48 -17.95
N SER A 388 0.86 6.00 -16.91
CA SER A 388 1.81 4.89 -16.96
C SER A 388 1.80 4.14 -15.62
N GLU A 389 2.62 3.12 -15.47
CA GLU A 389 2.87 2.44 -14.19
C GLU A 389 3.66 3.30 -13.18
N PHE A 390 4.31 4.38 -13.66
CA PHE A 390 5.13 5.29 -12.85
C PHE A 390 4.43 6.61 -12.53
N SER A 391 3.19 6.79 -12.95
CA SER A 391 2.47 8.06 -12.72
C SER A 391 0.98 7.84 -12.56
N GLN A 392 0.38 8.60 -11.65
CA GLN A 392 -1.05 8.59 -11.34
C GLN A 392 -1.55 10.03 -11.25
N ILE A 393 -2.73 10.29 -11.79
CA ILE A 393 -3.47 11.53 -11.61
C ILE A 393 -4.82 11.18 -11.01
N ARG A 394 -5.18 11.82 -9.89
CA ARG A 394 -6.43 11.56 -9.19
C ARG A 394 -7.14 12.86 -8.87
N GLY A 395 -8.42 12.92 -9.16
CA GLY A 395 -9.32 13.98 -8.71
C GLY A 395 -10.30 13.40 -7.69
N GLN A 396 -10.52 14.12 -6.59
CA GLN A 396 -11.47 13.74 -5.55
C GLN A 396 -12.32 14.94 -5.18
N TYR A 397 -13.64 14.80 -5.29
CA TYR A 397 -14.58 15.73 -4.68
C TYR A 397 -14.99 15.19 -3.31
N ARG A 398 -14.81 15.98 -2.26
CA ARG A 398 -15.11 15.63 -0.87
C ARG A 398 -16.14 16.61 -0.29
N PHE A 399 -17.18 16.05 0.26
CA PHE A 399 -18.13 16.75 1.14
C PHE A 399 -17.95 16.26 2.56
N THR A 400 -17.80 17.16 3.52
CA THR A 400 -17.69 16.81 4.95
C THR A 400 -18.63 17.68 5.78
N ASP A 401 -19.43 17.04 6.63
CA ASP A 401 -20.31 17.64 7.63
C ASP A 401 -19.65 17.38 9.01
N TYR A 402 -18.90 18.36 9.47
CA TYR A 402 -18.23 18.31 10.77
C TYR A 402 -19.23 18.63 11.89
N ALA A 403 -19.05 18.01 13.04
CA ALA A 403 -19.82 18.31 14.23
C ALA A 403 -19.78 19.83 14.57
N GLY A 404 -20.93 20.39 14.93
CA GLY A 404 -21.07 21.83 15.16
C GLY A 404 -21.54 22.61 13.93
N ASP A 405 -22.22 21.95 12.96
CA ASP A 405 -22.80 22.52 11.75
C ASP A 405 -21.79 23.17 10.78
N HIS A 406 -20.56 22.66 10.76
CA HIS A 406 -19.54 23.08 9.80
C HIS A 406 -19.51 22.17 8.58
N ARG A 407 -20.00 22.66 7.44
CA ARG A 407 -20.01 21.92 6.18
C ARG A 407 -18.94 22.43 5.23
N THR A 408 -18.22 21.51 4.65
CA THR A 408 -17.16 21.82 3.68
C THR A 408 -17.36 21.07 2.38
N ASN A 409 -16.97 21.71 1.30
CA ASN A 409 -16.92 21.13 -0.04
C ASN A 409 -15.53 21.43 -0.60
N GLU A 410 -14.81 20.39 -0.98
CA GLU A 410 -13.44 20.50 -1.43
C GLU A 410 -13.23 19.68 -2.69
N LEU A 411 -12.46 20.21 -3.61
CA LEU A 411 -11.93 19.48 -4.76
C LEU A 411 -10.43 19.30 -4.53
N LEU A 412 -10.01 18.06 -4.46
CA LEU A 412 -8.62 17.65 -4.30
C LEU A 412 -8.11 17.10 -5.62
N MET A 413 -6.88 17.46 -5.99
CA MET A 413 -6.17 16.90 -7.13
C MET A 413 -4.84 16.35 -6.65
N GLN A 414 -4.54 15.12 -7.00
CA GLN A 414 -3.28 14.47 -6.64
C GLN A 414 -2.54 14.04 -7.89
N VAL A 415 -1.23 14.27 -7.92
CA VAL A 415 -0.32 13.78 -8.94
C VAL A 415 0.79 13.02 -8.24
N ILE A 416 0.85 11.71 -8.48
CA ILE A 416 1.91 10.83 -7.98
C ILE A 416 2.82 10.46 -9.14
N PHE A 417 4.13 10.47 -8.89
CA PHE A 417 5.15 9.98 -9.82
C PHE A 417 6.22 9.20 -9.07
N SER A 418 6.76 8.16 -9.68
CA SER A 418 7.78 7.31 -9.09
C SER A 418 9.01 7.19 -10.00
N LEU A 419 10.18 7.10 -9.37
CA LEU A 419 11.48 6.91 -10.00
C LEU A 419 12.16 5.69 -9.37
N GLY A 420 12.88 4.92 -10.18
CA GLY A 420 13.66 3.77 -9.71
C GLY A 420 12.87 2.47 -9.61
N ALA A 421 13.42 1.48 -8.90
CA ALA A 421 12.75 0.23 -8.63
C ALA A 421 11.60 0.51 -7.67
N HIS A 422 10.37 0.33 -8.13
CA HIS A 422 9.20 0.47 -7.28
C HIS A 422 9.28 -0.60 -6.19
N GLY A 423 9.53 -0.19 -4.95
CA GLY A 423 9.45 -1.09 -3.81
C GLY A 423 8.05 -1.70 -3.79
N ALA A 424 7.97 -3.04 -3.78
CA ALA A 424 6.70 -3.74 -3.67
C ALA A 424 6.12 -3.44 -2.29
N HIS A 425 5.29 -2.39 -2.21
CA HIS A 425 4.41 -2.27 -1.06
C HIS A 425 3.44 -3.45 -1.10
N PRO A 426 3.28 -4.24 -0.04
CA PRO A 426 2.32 -5.33 -0.01
C PRO A 426 0.91 -4.74 -0.09
N PHE A 427 0.27 -4.93 -1.22
CA PHE A 427 -1.12 -4.55 -1.45
C PHE A 427 -2.09 -5.52 -0.78
#